data_a2751eb84128c5bb0aef3fdb3502befe
#
_entry.id   a2751eb84128c5bb0aef3fdb3502befe
#
_cell.length_a   1.000
_cell.length_b   1.000
_cell.length_c   1.000
_cell.angle_alpha   90.00
_cell.angle_beta   90.00
_cell.angle_gamma   90.00
#
_symmetry.space_group_name_H-M   'P 1'
#
loop_
_entity.id
_entity.type
_entity.pdbx_description
1 polymer ?
#
loop_
_entity_poly.entity_id
_entity_poly.type
_entity_poly.pdbx_seq_one_letter_code
_entity_poly.pdbx_strand_id
1 'polypeptide(L)'
;MKTIVIYTSQTGFTKRYAEWISEASGAECLEFKQAKKIKLSDFDAIIFGGWFMAGGIKNLAWFKKQLPSLSAAGKKIIVYGVGGSPAESPDIPGAIRRNFTDEEWNSLKAFYCPGGFNYEKMSGFSKFMMKMFTTMLANKKDASEAEKKMAQMISHSYDISDKKYIEPILAELK
;
A
#
# COMPACT_ATOMS: atom_id res chain seq x y z
N MET A 1 21.79 -9.36 5.06
CA MET A 1 21.12 -8.58 4.00
C MET A 1 20.67 -7.25 4.59
N LYS A 2 21.19 -6.14 4.07
CA LYS A 2 20.81 -4.80 4.54
C LYS A 2 19.47 -4.40 3.91
N THR A 3 18.44 -4.25 4.71
CA THR A 3 17.05 -4.05 4.23
C THR A 3 16.51 -2.71 4.71
N ILE A 4 15.72 -2.04 3.86
CA ILE A 4 15.02 -0.81 4.21
C ILE A 4 13.53 -0.93 3.87
N VAL A 5 12.69 -0.42 4.75
CA VAL A 5 11.25 -0.21 4.54
C VAL A 5 10.99 1.29 4.44
N ILE A 6 10.46 1.70 3.30
CA ILE A 6 10.06 3.09 3.04
C ILE A 6 8.53 3.12 3.01
N TYR A 7 7.93 4.02 3.77
CA TYR A 7 6.48 4.12 3.78
C TYR A 7 5.97 5.55 3.59
N THR A 8 4.78 5.66 3.01
CA THR A 8 3.97 6.87 3.03
C THR A 8 2.62 6.54 3.65
N SER A 9 2.21 7.29 4.66
CA SER A 9 0.98 7.01 5.41
C SER A 9 0.24 8.32 5.72
N GLN A 10 -1.10 8.27 5.65
CA GLN A 10 -1.97 9.39 6.04
C GLN A 10 -2.68 9.09 7.35
N THR A 11 -3.27 7.92 7.46
CA THR A 11 -4.14 7.52 8.59
C THR A 11 -3.49 6.54 9.56
N GLY A 12 -2.24 6.14 9.29
CA GLY A 12 -1.44 5.29 10.16
C GLY A 12 -1.32 3.83 9.73
N PHE A 13 -2.22 3.30 8.88
CA PHE A 13 -2.19 1.89 8.50
C PHE A 13 -0.92 1.48 7.77
N THR A 14 -0.47 2.25 6.76
CA THR A 14 0.77 1.95 6.02
C THR A 14 1.99 2.01 6.94
N LYS A 15 2.03 2.98 7.87
CA LYS A 15 3.08 3.10 8.87
C LYS A 15 3.13 1.85 9.76
N ARG A 16 1.97 1.40 10.26
CA ARG A 16 1.85 0.20 11.10
C ARG A 16 2.45 -1.04 10.41
N TYR A 17 2.11 -1.27 9.14
CA TYR A 17 2.70 -2.37 8.37
C TYR A 17 4.22 -2.21 8.21
N ALA A 18 4.71 -1.00 7.95
CA ALA A 18 6.14 -0.73 7.87
C ALA A 18 6.87 -1.06 9.18
N GLU A 19 6.28 -0.67 10.32
CA GLU A 19 6.80 -0.97 11.65
C GLU A 19 6.81 -2.48 11.90
N TRP A 20 5.73 -3.21 11.60
CA TRP A 20 5.69 -4.67 11.76
C TRP A 20 6.73 -5.39 10.89
N ILE A 21 6.91 -4.97 9.62
CA ILE A 21 7.93 -5.53 8.74
C ILE A 21 9.33 -5.24 9.29
N SER A 22 9.58 -4.01 9.74
CA SER A 22 10.85 -3.59 10.33
C SER A 22 11.18 -4.39 11.59
N GLU A 23 10.23 -4.51 12.54
CA GLU A 23 10.38 -5.31 13.76
C GLU A 23 10.73 -6.77 13.46
N ALA A 24 10.04 -7.37 12.49
CA ALA A 24 10.22 -8.79 12.17
C ALA A 24 11.48 -9.09 11.36
N SER A 25 11.97 -8.14 10.56
CA SER A 25 13.12 -8.34 9.65
C SER A 25 14.42 -7.66 10.11
N GLY A 26 14.36 -6.77 11.10
CA GLY A 26 15.49 -5.91 11.48
C GLY A 26 15.79 -4.82 10.44
N ALA A 27 14.87 -4.54 9.51
CA ALA A 27 15.04 -3.54 8.48
C ALA A 27 15.03 -2.11 9.03
N GLU A 28 15.81 -1.22 8.43
CA GLU A 28 15.67 0.22 8.65
C GLU A 28 14.29 0.69 8.17
N CYS A 29 13.59 1.54 8.95
CA CYS A 29 12.24 2.00 8.62
C CYS A 29 12.21 3.52 8.52
N LEU A 30 11.88 4.06 7.34
CA LEU A 30 11.85 5.50 7.08
C LEU A 30 10.56 5.96 6.43
N GLU A 31 10.10 7.13 6.86
CA GLU A 31 9.05 7.84 6.12
C GLU A 31 9.57 8.32 4.77
N PHE A 32 8.73 8.32 3.77
CA PHE A 32 9.02 8.73 2.39
C PHE A 32 9.81 10.03 2.27
N LYS A 33 9.47 11.06 3.07
CA LYS A 33 10.19 12.35 3.04
C LYS A 33 11.67 12.22 3.42
N GLN A 34 11.98 11.34 4.36
CA GLN A 34 13.34 11.04 4.81
C GLN A 34 14.07 10.19 3.77
N ALA A 35 13.37 9.18 3.21
CA ALA A 35 13.93 8.26 2.23
C ALA A 35 14.40 8.95 0.93
N LYS A 36 13.83 10.11 0.57
CA LYS A 36 14.29 10.90 -0.56
C LYS A 36 15.73 11.39 -0.45
N LYS A 37 16.29 11.40 0.75
CA LYS A 37 17.64 11.93 1.04
C LYS A 37 18.70 10.83 1.11
N ILE A 38 18.31 9.57 1.01
CA ILE A 38 19.21 8.42 1.12
C ILE A 38 19.45 7.76 -0.23
N LYS A 39 20.54 7.05 -0.33
CA LYS A 39 20.93 6.29 -1.50
C LYS A 39 20.41 4.85 -1.39
N LEU A 40 19.38 4.51 -2.17
CA LEU A 40 18.75 3.18 -2.10
C LEU A 40 19.68 2.05 -2.53
N SER A 41 20.66 2.31 -3.37
CA SER A 41 21.67 1.32 -3.80
C SER A 41 22.53 0.77 -2.65
N ASP A 42 22.54 1.44 -1.49
CA ASP A 42 23.30 1.00 -0.30
C ASP A 42 22.60 -0.15 0.44
N PHE A 43 21.41 -0.55 0.01
CA PHE A 43 20.61 -1.64 0.56
C PHE A 43 20.53 -2.82 -0.40
N ASP A 44 20.40 -4.02 0.13
CA ASP A 44 20.23 -5.27 -0.64
C ASP A 44 18.77 -5.53 -0.99
N ALA A 45 17.87 -5.14 -0.07
CA ALA A 45 16.43 -5.25 -0.25
C ALA A 45 15.74 -3.92 0.07
N ILE A 46 14.84 -3.50 -0.80
CA ILE A 46 14.08 -2.26 -0.68
C ILE A 46 12.59 -2.60 -0.69
N ILE A 47 11.91 -2.24 0.39
CA ILE A 47 10.47 -2.43 0.55
C ILE A 47 9.82 -1.05 0.52
N PHE A 48 8.89 -0.82 -0.41
CA PHE A 48 8.14 0.42 -0.52
C PHE A 48 6.67 0.20 -0.20
N GLY A 49 6.14 0.96 0.76
CA GLY A 49 4.75 0.92 1.18
C GLY A 49 4.00 2.22 0.92
N GLY A 50 2.82 2.11 0.30
CA GLY A 50 1.93 3.23 0.09
C GLY A 50 0.47 2.85 0.29
N TRP A 51 -0.38 3.84 0.57
CA TRP A 51 -1.82 3.62 0.63
C TRP A 51 -2.48 3.84 -0.74
N PHE A 52 -3.55 3.10 -1.01
CA PHE A 52 -4.32 3.25 -2.23
C PHE A 52 -5.13 4.56 -2.24
N MET A 53 -5.03 5.30 -3.32
CA MET A 53 -5.84 6.48 -3.61
C MET A 53 -6.26 6.46 -5.08
N ALA A 54 -7.57 6.43 -5.34
CA ALA A 54 -8.12 6.42 -6.70
C ALA A 54 -7.46 5.36 -7.61
N GLY A 55 -7.21 4.15 -7.08
CA GLY A 55 -6.61 3.03 -7.81
C GLY A 55 -5.09 3.05 -7.92
N GLY A 56 -4.42 4.13 -7.51
CA GLY A 56 -2.97 4.24 -7.47
C GLY A 56 -2.38 4.13 -6.07
N ILE A 57 -1.14 3.67 -5.96
CA ILE A 57 -0.38 3.63 -4.69
C ILE A 57 0.34 4.97 -4.51
N LYS A 58 0.11 5.61 -3.37
CA LYS A 58 0.67 6.93 -3.06
C LYS A 58 2.19 6.94 -3.11
N ASN A 59 2.75 7.95 -3.83
CA ASN A 59 4.19 8.14 -4.05
C ASN A 59 4.91 7.00 -4.81
N LEU A 60 4.20 6.00 -5.33
CA LEU A 60 4.80 4.93 -6.12
C LEU A 60 5.54 5.46 -7.35
N ALA A 61 5.05 6.51 -8.00
CA ALA A 61 5.68 7.12 -9.17
C ALA A 61 7.13 7.59 -8.91
N TRP A 62 7.45 8.05 -7.68
CA TRP A 62 8.82 8.35 -7.30
C TRP A 62 9.66 7.06 -7.18
N PHE A 63 9.10 6.03 -6.57
CA PHE A 63 9.80 4.75 -6.39
C PHE A 63 10.06 4.07 -7.74
N LYS A 64 9.10 4.11 -8.66
CA LYS A 64 9.23 3.55 -10.01
C LYS A 64 10.42 4.14 -10.79
N LYS A 65 10.77 5.38 -10.57
CA LYS A 65 11.96 5.99 -11.20
C LYS A 65 13.28 5.35 -10.74
N GLN A 66 13.28 4.64 -9.61
CA GLN A 66 14.45 3.94 -9.08
C GLN A 66 14.53 2.49 -9.59
N LEU A 67 13.42 1.90 -10.05
CA LEU A 67 13.35 0.48 -10.42
C LEU A 67 14.41 0.05 -11.42
N PRO A 68 14.68 0.78 -12.53
CA PRO A 68 15.67 0.33 -13.51
C PRO A 68 17.06 0.15 -12.91
N SER A 69 17.50 1.11 -12.08
CA SER A 69 18.81 1.06 -11.46
C SER A 69 18.92 0.00 -10.36
N LEU A 70 17.85 -0.17 -9.57
CA LEU A 70 17.79 -1.17 -8.51
C LEU A 70 17.74 -2.60 -9.09
N SER A 71 16.93 -2.80 -10.12
CA SER A 71 16.83 -4.08 -10.83
C SER A 71 18.15 -4.46 -11.51
N ALA A 72 18.79 -3.53 -12.21
CA ALA A 72 20.11 -3.76 -12.84
C ALA A 72 21.19 -4.10 -11.82
N ALA A 73 21.09 -3.58 -10.59
CA ALA A 73 21.97 -3.90 -9.48
C ALA A 73 21.58 -5.20 -8.74
N GLY A 74 20.61 -5.96 -9.22
CA GLY A 74 20.15 -7.22 -8.62
C GLY A 74 19.53 -7.09 -7.23
N LYS A 75 18.97 -5.92 -6.91
CA LYS A 75 18.36 -5.68 -5.59
C LYS A 75 17.01 -6.41 -5.46
N LYS A 76 16.69 -6.91 -4.27
CA LYS A 76 15.34 -7.38 -3.97
C LYS A 76 14.39 -6.18 -3.84
N ILE A 77 13.34 -6.15 -4.66
CA ILE A 77 12.41 -5.03 -4.72
C ILE A 77 11.01 -5.53 -4.36
N ILE A 78 10.44 -4.95 -3.31
CA ILE A 78 9.12 -5.32 -2.81
C ILE A 78 8.27 -4.05 -2.70
N VAL A 79 7.01 -4.15 -3.14
CA VAL A 79 6.02 -3.08 -2.97
C VAL A 79 4.82 -3.63 -2.23
N TYR A 80 4.30 -2.89 -1.26
CA TYR A 80 3.01 -3.20 -0.67
C TYR A 80 2.06 -2.01 -0.74
N GLY A 81 0.81 -2.30 -1.11
CA GLY A 81 -0.27 -1.32 -1.15
C GLY A 81 -1.25 -1.56 -0.01
N VAL A 82 -1.58 -0.50 0.75
CA VAL A 82 -2.55 -0.59 1.85
C VAL A 82 -3.87 0.01 1.42
N GLY A 83 -4.95 -0.76 1.53
CA GLY A 83 -6.30 -0.32 1.16
C GLY A 83 -7.35 -0.69 2.18
N GLY A 84 -8.58 -0.21 1.97
CA GLY A 84 -9.71 -0.44 2.86
C GLY A 84 -10.49 -1.73 2.57
N SER A 85 -10.25 -2.38 1.43
CA SER A 85 -10.98 -3.61 1.08
C SER A 85 -10.39 -4.83 1.81
N PRO A 86 -11.19 -5.85 2.12
CA PRO A 86 -10.68 -7.16 2.55
C PRO A 86 -9.73 -7.76 1.50
N ALA A 87 -8.73 -8.53 1.93
CA ALA A 87 -7.74 -9.12 1.03
C ALA A 87 -8.34 -10.08 0.01
N GLU A 88 -9.44 -10.71 0.38
CA GLU A 88 -10.18 -11.70 -0.40
C GLU A 88 -11.05 -11.06 -1.50
N SER A 89 -11.13 -9.73 -1.54
CA SER A 89 -11.92 -9.03 -2.57
C SER A 89 -11.38 -9.32 -3.97
N PRO A 90 -12.23 -9.73 -4.92
CA PRO A 90 -11.78 -10.21 -6.24
C PRO A 90 -11.08 -9.15 -7.08
N ASP A 91 -11.30 -7.87 -6.77
CA ASP A 91 -10.69 -6.75 -7.51
C ASP A 91 -9.24 -6.46 -7.08
N ILE A 92 -8.78 -6.98 -5.93
CA ILE A 92 -7.47 -6.67 -5.38
C ILE A 92 -6.30 -7.04 -6.31
N PRO A 93 -6.24 -8.26 -6.89
CA PRO A 93 -5.15 -8.61 -7.80
C PRO A 93 -5.04 -7.65 -8.99
N GLY A 94 -6.17 -7.30 -9.59
CA GLY A 94 -6.22 -6.32 -10.68
C GLY A 94 -5.86 -4.90 -10.23
N ALA A 95 -6.27 -4.50 -9.03
CA ALA A 95 -5.96 -3.19 -8.48
C ALA A 95 -4.46 -2.99 -8.26
N ILE A 96 -3.76 -4.00 -7.73
CA ILE A 96 -2.31 -3.96 -7.58
C ILE A 96 -1.63 -3.96 -8.95
N ARG A 97 -2.01 -4.92 -9.81
CA ARG A 97 -1.37 -5.13 -11.11
C ARG A 97 -1.39 -3.87 -12.00
N ARG A 98 -2.49 -3.12 -12.00
CA ARG A 98 -2.63 -1.87 -12.79
C ARG A 98 -1.63 -0.77 -12.46
N ASN A 99 -0.95 -0.86 -11.33
CA ASN A 99 0.07 0.12 -10.93
C ASN A 99 1.42 -0.08 -11.64
N PHE A 100 1.60 -1.17 -12.38
CA PHE A 100 2.88 -1.55 -12.96
C PHE A 100 2.75 -1.92 -14.44
N THR A 101 3.78 -1.59 -15.24
CA THR A 101 3.98 -2.18 -16.57
C THR A 101 4.39 -3.65 -16.42
N ASP A 102 4.41 -4.40 -17.54
CA ASP A 102 4.87 -5.80 -17.53
C ASP A 102 6.35 -5.90 -17.12
N GLU A 103 7.19 -5.00 -17.60
CA GLU A 103 8.60 -4.94 -17.25
C GLU A 103 8.81 -4.66 -15.73
N GLU A 104 8.11 -3.66 -15.21
CA GLU A 104 8.16 -3.33 -13.78
C GLU A 104 7.65 -4.50 -12.92
N TRP A 105 6.55 -5.13 -13.33
CA TRP A 105 5.97 -6.28 -12.62
C TRP A 105 6.94 -7.46 -12.51
N ASN A 106 7.69 -7.73 -13.57
CA ASN A 106 8.68 -8.80 -13.59
C ASN A 106 9.92 -8.50 -12.74
N SER A 107 10.16 -7.22 -12.40
CA SER A 107 11.34 -6.78 -11.65
C SER A 107 11.12 -6.69 -10.13
N LEU A 108 9.88 -6.89 -9.64
CA LEU A 108 9.54 -6.72 -8.23
C LEU A 108 8.51 -7.75 -7.74
N LYS A 109 8.28 -7.77 -6.43
CA LYS A 109 7.14 -8.46 -5.81
C LYS A 109 6.17 -7.43 -5.25
N ALA A 110 4.88 -7.60 -5.51
CA ALA A 110 3.86 -6.68 -5.04
C ALA A 110 2.80 -7.39 -4.18
N PHE A 111 2.43 -6.76 -3.07
CA PHE A 111 1.51 -7.30 -2.07
C PHE A 111 0.42 -6.30 -1.73
N TYR A 112 -0.73 -6.83 -1.33
CA TYR A 112 -1.81 -6.05 -0.73
C TYR A 112 -1.88 -6.31 0.76
N CYS A 113 -2.04 -5.24 1.53
CA CYS A 113 -2.25 -5.31 2.96
C CYS A 113 -3.58 -4.60 3.31
N PRO A 114 -4.58 -5.30 3.82
CA PRO A 114 -5.80 -4.68 4.30
C PRO A 114 -5.50 -3.71 5.44
N GLY A 115 -6.09 -2.53 5.41
CA GLY A 115 -5.92 -1.51 6.44
C GLY A 115 -7.25 -1.10 7.04
N GLY A 116 -7.90 -0.15 6.44
CA GLY A 116 -9.18 0.36 6.91
C GLY A 116 -9.37 1.83 6.60
N PHE A 117 -10.34 2.41 7.27
CA PHE A 117 -10.61 3.84 7.24
C PHE A 117 -10.51 4.44 8.64
N ASN A 118 -9.92 5.60 8.75
CA ASN A 118 -9.88 6.38 9.98
C ASN A 118 -10.23 7.82 9.64
N TYR A 119 -11.52 8.14 9.73
CA TYR A 119 -12.04 9.45 9.38
C TYR A 119 -11.46 10.57 10.24
N GLU A 120 -11.12 10.30 11.49
CA GLU A 120 -10.56 11.30 12.41
C GLU A 120 -9.18 11.78 11.92
N LYS A 121 -8.39 10.86 11.38
CA LYS A 121 -7.04 11.14 10.87
C LYS A 121 -6.96 11.51 9.40
N MET A 122 -8.08 11.46 8.66
CA MET A 122 -8.12 11.90 7.27
C MET A 122 -8.01 13.42 7.14
N SER A 123 -7.34 13.88 6.07
CA SER A 123 -7.38 15.29 5.69
C SER A 123 -8.81 15.71 5.31
N GLY A 124 -9.12 17.00 5.41
CA GLY A 124 -10.42 17.54 5.02
C GLY A 124 -10.80 17.21 3.57
N PHE A 125 -9.83 17.27 2.65
CA PHE A 125 -10.03 16.87 1.25
C PHE A 125 -10.35 15.38 1.10
N SER A 126 -9.62 14.51 1.80
CA SER A 126 -9.89 13.07 1.77
C SER A 126 -11.27 12.75 2.35
N LYS A 127 -11.67 13.40 3.45
CA LYS A 127 -13.02 13.27 4.02
C LYS A 127 -14.11 13.68 3.02
N PHE A 128 -13.91 14.80 2.34
CA PHE A 128 -14.84 15.28 1.33
C PHE A 128 -14.98 14.30 0.16
N MET A 129 -13.87 13.82 -0.38
CA MET A 129 -13.88 12.82 -1.46
C MET A 129 -14.56 11.52 -1.05
N MET A 130 -14.30 11.04 0.17
CA MET A 130 -14.95 9.84 0.70
C MET A 130 -16.47 10.04 0.86
N LYS A 131 -16.90 11.21 1.37
CA LYS A 131 -18.33 11.53 1.47
C LYS A 131 -19.00 11.57 0.11
N MET A 132 -18.37 12.14 -0.90
CA MET A 132 -18.88 12.10 -2.28
C MET A 132 -19.01 10.66 -2.78
N PHE A 133 -17.98 9.85 -2.58
CA PHE A 133 -17.96 8.47 -3.03
C PHE A 133 -19.03 7.61 -2.35
N THR A 134 -19.18 7.70 -1.04
CA THR A 134 -20.25 7.01 -0.29
C THR A 134 -21.63 7.44 -0.74
N THR A 135 -21.85 8.74 -0.98
CA THR A 135 -23.14 9.26 -1.48
C THR A 135 -23.42 8.73 -2.89
N MET A 136 -22.43 8.69 -3.76
CA MET A 136 -22.57 8.16 -5.12
C MET A 136 -22.95 6.66 -5.10
N LEU A 137 -22.28 5.86 -4.27
CA LEU A 137 -22.59 4.44 -4.12
C LEU A 137 -23.99 4.21 -3.53
N ALA A 138 -24.38 5.00 -2.51
CA ALA A 138 -25.68 4.88 -1.87
C ALA A 138 -26.84 5.25 -2.82
N ASN A 139 -26.63 6.17 -3.75
CA ASN A 139 -27.63 6.65 -4.71
C ASN A 139 -27.65 5.85 -6.03
N LYS A 140 -26.74 4.87 -6.20
CA LYS A 140 -26.70 4.04 -7.39
C LYS A 140 -27.91 3.08 -7.41
N LYS A 141 -28.85 3.29 -8.34
CA LYS A 141 -30.11 2.52 -8.43
C LYS A 141 -29.90 1.02 -8.62
N ASP A 142 -28.82 0.64 -9.36
CA ASP A 142 -28.49 -0.75 -9.69
C ASP A 142 -27.23 -1.22 -8.92
N ALA A 143 -27.05 -0.74 -7.68
CA ALA A 143 -25.92 -1.15 -6.86
C ALA A 143 -26.02 -2.64 -6.52
N SER A 144 -24.93 -3.37 -6.80
CA SER A 144 -24.80 -4.78 -6.39
C SER A 144 -24.77 -4.88 -4.85
N GLU A 145 -25.07 -6.07 -4.33
CA GLU A 145 -24.98 -6.33 -2.88
C GLU A 145 -23.56 -6.07 -2.34
N ALA A 146 -22.53 -6.35 -3.16
CA ALA A 146 -21.14 -6.03 -2.81
C ALA A 146 -20.91 -4.52 -2.69
N GLU A 147 -21.45 -3.72 -3.62
CA GLU A 147 -21.36 -2.25 -3.57
C GLU A 147 -22.10 -1.66 -2.38
N LYS A 148 -23.28 -2.19 -2.05
CA LYS A 148 -24.04 -1.77 -0.86
C LYS A 148 -23.27 -2.08 0.43
N LYS A 149 -22.71 -3.29 0.56
CA LYS A 149 -21.87 -3.67 1.71
C LYS A 149 -20.63 -2.79 1.81
N MET A 150 -19.99 -2.49 0.69
CA MET A 150 -18.83 -1.58 0.65
C MET A 150 -19.24 -0.18 1.11
N ALA A 151 -20.34 0.39 0.60
CA ALA A 151 -20.84 1.70 0.99
C ALA A 151 -21.10 1.78 2.50
N GLN A 152 -21.71 0.73 3.08
CA GLN A 152 -21.94 0.64 4.51
C GLN A 152 -20.63 0.56 5.30
N MET A 153 -19.68 -0.26 4.85
CA MET A 153 -18.39 -0.44 5.52
C MET A 153 -17.57 0.85 5.53
N ILE A 154 -17.49 1.55 4.40
CA ILE A 154 -16.72 2.80 4.28
C ILE A 154 -17.42 4.05 4.84
N SER A 155 -18.63 3.92 5.38
CA SER A 155 -19.36 5.04 6.00
C SER A 155 -18.86 5.41 7.40
N HIS A 156 -18.06 4.55 8.02
CA HIS A 156 -17.50 4.75 9.36
C HIS A 156 -16.02 4.31 9.42
N SER A 157 -15.34 4.65 10.52
CA SER A 157 -13.98 4.19 10.74
C SER A 157 -13.96 2.69 11.09
N TYR A 158 -13.01 1.96 10.50
CA TYR A 158 -12.78 0.55 10.81
C TYR A 158 -11.31 0.18 10.59
N ASP A 159 -10.89 -0.94 11.18
CA ASP A 159 -9.54 -1.47 11.10
C ASP A 159 -9.62 -2.99 10.85
N ILE A 160 -9.08 -3.43 9.73
CA ILE A 160 -8.96 -4.83 9.32
C ILE A 160 -7.50 -5.23 9.08
N SER A 161 -6.56 -4.43 9.62
CA SER A 161 -5.14 -4.75 9.52
C SER A 161 -4.78 -5.95 10.41
N ASP A 162 -3.90 -6.82 9.88
CA ASP A 162 -3.45 -8.01 10.59
C ASP A 162 -1.99 -8.30 10.24
N LYS A 163 -1.20 -8.73 11.23
CA LYS A 163 0.22 -9.10 11.04
C LYS A 163 0.42 -10.24 10.05
N LYS A 164 -0.56 -11.14 9.88
CA LYS A 164 -0.45 -12.23 8.90
C LYS A 164 -0.16 -11.76 7.47
N TYR A 165 -0.57 -10.54 7.13
CA TYR A 165 -0.35 -9.98 5.79
C TYR A 165 1.09 -9.52 5.51
N ILE A 166 1.96 -9.46 6.53
CA ILE A 166 3.40 -9.24 6.28
C ILE A 166 4.17 -10.55 6.06
N GLU A 167 3.61 -11.72 6.37
CA GLU A 167 4.30 -13.00 6.23
C GLU A 167 4.80 -13.27 4.79
N PRO A 168 4.00 -13.05 3.72
CA PRO A 168 4.49 -13.19 2.36
C PRO A 168 5.62 -12.20 2.01
N ILE A 169 5.58 -10.99 2.56
CA ILE A 169 6.62 -9.97 2.38
C ILE A 169 7.94 -10.44 3.04
N LEU A 170 7.85 -10.97 4.26
CA LEU A 170 8.99 -11.50 4.99
C LEU A 170 9.59 -12.74 4.32
N ALA A 171 8.76 -13.57 3.66
CA ALA A 171 9.22 -14.73 2.93
C ALA A 171 10.14 -14.36 1.74
N GLU A 172 9.89 -13.24 1.08
CA GLU A 172 10.75 -12.74 0.00
C GLU A 172 12.11 -12.23 0.49
N LEU A 173 12.28 -12.01 1.80
CA LEU A 173 13.55 -11.55 2.38
C LEU A 173 14.51 -12.71 2.74
N LYS A 174 14.04 -13.93 2.72
CA LYS A 174 14.84 -15.15 2.97
C LYS A 174 15.55 -15.63 1.70
#